data_e11483111b3f4a4b81469e3ae1f2ba27
#
_entry.id   e11483111b3f4a4b81469e3ae1f2ba27
#
_cell.length_a   1.000
_cell.length_b   1.000
_cell.length_c   1.000
_cell.angle_alpha   90.00
_cell.angle_beta   90.00
_cell.angle_gamma   90.00
#
_symmetry.space_group_name_H-M   'P 1'
#
loop_
_entity.id
_entity.type
_entity.pdbx_description
1 polymer ?
#
loop_
_entity_poly.entity_id
_entity_poly.type
_entity_poly.pdbx_seq_one_letter_code
_entity_poly.pdbx_strand_id
1 'polypeptide(L)'
;MPEALPVATIRTQVTVPLTFPDGYATTVRVFSFKGLVDGREHLALGLGDWAGALDRLATGGEPPLVRPHSECLTGDVFGSQRCDCGPQLREAVQRIAETGGFLLYLRQEGRGIGLYAKLDAYALQDAGLDTYQANVALGRGEDERDYTAAAQMLSTLGVPRIRLLSSNPDKAVQLARLGVDVAEQVPTSVFLSPANADYLAAKAAKAAKAAEVVAAAPDLPVDK
;
A
#
# COMPACT_ATOMS: atom_id res chain seq x y z
N MET A 1 13.40 -14.06 16.85
CA MET A 1 12.23 -13.26 17.25
C MET A 1 12.21 -12.02 16.36
N PRO A 2 11.10 -11.60 15.76
CA PRO A 2 11.08 -10.32 15.07
C PRO A 2 11.46 -9.22 16.05
N GLU A 3 12.31 -8.29 15.61
CA GLU A 3 12.71 -7.14 16.41
C GLU A 3 11.45 -6.32 16.74
N ALA A 4 11.29 -5.93 18.01
CA ALA A 4 10.10 -5.19 18.42
C ALA A 4 10.05 -3.85 17.68
N LEU A 5 8.94 -3.59 16.99
CA LEU A 5 8.75 -2.30 16.28
C LEU A 5 8.81 -1.14 17.30
N PRO A 6 9.47 -0.01 16.94
CA PRO A 6 9.42 1.18 17.77
C PRO A 6 7.96 1.60 18.01
N VAL A 7 7.66 2.09 19.21
CA VAL A 7 6.29 2.46 19.59
C VAL A 7 5.91 3.79 18.91
N ALA A 8 4.87 3.75 18.08
CA ALA A 8 4.23 4.93 17.55
C ALA A 8 2.93 5.24 18.32
N THR A 9 2.44 6.48 18.26
CA THR A 9 1.20 6.90 18.88
C THR A 9 0.37 7.76 17.93
N ILE A 10 -0.96 7.77 18.11
CA ILE A 10 -1.83 8.69 17.37
C ILE A 10 -1.53 10.13 17.85
N ARG A 11 -1.18 11.01 16.90
CA ARG A 11 -0.99 12.45 17.17
C ARG A 11 -2.32 13.19 17.18
N THR A 12 -3.14 12.98 16.15
CA THR A 12 -4.42 13.66 15.96
C THR A 12 -5.34 12.77 15.13
N GLN A 13 -6.63 12.91 15.37
CA GLN A 13 -7.65 12.28 14.55
C GLN A 13 -8.77 13.29 14.24
N VAL A 14 -9.16 13.37 12.97
CA VAL A 14 -10.17 14.31 12.48
C VAL A 14 -11.12 13.65 11.49
N THR A 15 -12.33 14.17 11.40
CA THR A 15 -13.29 13.72 10.37
C THR A 15 -13.17 14.61 9.16
N VAL A 16 -13.03 14.01 7.97
CA VAL A 16 -12.87 14.72 6.69
C VAL A 16 -13.88 14.17 5.68
N PRO A 17 -14.77 15.02 5.12
CA PRO A 17 -15.59 14.65 3.99
C PRO A 17 -14.72 14.62 2.71
N LEU A 18 -14.88 13.58 1.89
CA LEU A 18 -14.20 13.42 0.61
C LEU A 18 -15.23 13.38 -0.52
N THR A 19 -14.92 14.04 -1.63
CA THR A 19 -15.68 13.92 -2.89
C THR A 19 -14.69 13.72 -4.04
N PHE A 20 -14.93 12.72 -4.85
CA PHE A 20 -14.09 12.37 -6.00
C PHE A 20 -14.67 12.95 -7.29
N PRO A 21 -13.86 13.11 -8.37
CA PRO A 21 -14.31 13.68 -9.64
C PRO A 21 -15.47 12.93 -10.31
N ASP A 22 -15.64 11.63 -10.02
CA ASP A 22 -16.74 10.80 -10.50
C ASP A 22 -18.05 10.99 -9.71
N GLY A 23 -18.06 11.92 -8.74
CA GLY A 23 -19.22 12.22 -7.89
C GLY A 23 -19.35 11.32 -6.66
N TYR A 24 -18.50 10.30 -6.49
CA TYR A 24 -18.52 9.50 -5.27
C TYR A 24 -18.10 10.34 -4.06
N ALA A 25 -18.87 10.27 -3.00
CA ALA A 25 -18.60 10.98 -1.76
C ALA A 25 -18.64 10.03 -0.56
N THR A 26 -17.76 10.26 0.40
CA THR A 26 -17.71 9.52 1.67
C THR A 26 -17.10 10.40 2.77
N THR A 27 -17.25 9.96 4.02
CA THR A 27 -16.61 10.62 5.15
C THR A 27 -15.60 9.68 5.77
N VAL A 28 -14.40 10.16 6.05
CA VAL A 28 -13.32 9.37 6.60
C VAL A 28 -12.87 9.89 7.96
N ARG A 29 -12.37 8.99 8.81
CA ARG A 29 -11.63 9.34 10.02
C ARG A 29 -10.14 9.30 9.68
N VAL A 30 -9.51 10.47 9.60
CA VAL A 30 -8.07 10.60 9.33
C VAL A 30 -7.31 10.55 10.64
N PHE A 31 -6.28 9.69 10.69
CA PHE A 31 -5.34 9.56 11.81
C PHE A 31 -3.95 9.98 11.34
N SER A 32 -3.29 10.83 12.13
CA SER A 32 -1.86 11.14 12.01
C SER A 32 -1.09 10.54 13.20
N PHE A 33 0.22 10.37 13.05
CA PHE A 33 1.03 9.62 13.99
C PHE A 33 2.27 10.40 14.46
N LYS A 34 2.82 9.99 15.61
CA LYS A 34 4.14 10.36 16.14
C LYS A 34 4.97 9.10 16.35
N GLY A 35 6.28 9.19 16.13
CA GLY A 35 7.22 8.11 16.41
C GLY A 35 7.27 7.03 15.32
N LEU A 36 6.79 7.33 14.10
CA LEU A 36 7.02 6.44 12.96
C LEU A 36 8.51 6.36 12.62
N VAL A 37 8.99 5.17 12.30
CA VAL A 37 10.41 4.84 12.15
C VAL A 37 11.13 5.69 11.11
N ASP A 38 10.47 6.07 10.03
CA ASP A 38 11.02 6.84 8.93
C ASP A 38 10.81 8.36 9.06
N GLY A 39 10.09 8.81 10.12
CA GLY A 39 9.80 10.21 10.39
C GLY A 39 8.89 10.91 9.38
N ARG A 40 8.27 10.16 8.46
CA ARG A 40 7.40 10.71 7.42
C ARG A 40 5.96 10.91 7.91
N GLU A 41 5.24 11.80 7.24
CA GLU A 41 3.85 12.14 7.57
C GLU A 41 2.87 11.21 6.86
N HIS A 42 2.83 9.94 7.27
CA HIS A 42 1.84 8.98 6.81
C HIS A 42 0.48 9.24 7.44
N LEU A 43 -0.58 8.84 6.74
CA LEU A 43 -1.95 8.94 7.21
C LEU A 43 -2.64 7.58 7.17
N ALA A 44 -3.47 7.30 8.17
CA ALA A 44 -4.48 6.25 8.07
C ALA A 44 -5.86 6.88 7.93
N LEU A 45 -6.66 6.37 7.02
CA LEU A 45 -8.05 6.76 6.81
C LEU A 45 -8.94 5.59 7.22
N GLY A 46 -9.68 5.75 8.32
CA GLY A 46 -10.75 4.84 8.72
C GLY A 46 -11.99 5.12 7.86
N LEU A 47 -12.49 4.12 7.16
CA LEU A 47 -13.53 4.20 6.15
C LEU A 47 -14.71 3.28 6.51
N GLY A 48 -15.91 3.72 6.19
CA GLY A 48 -17.14 2.98 6.50
C GLY A 48 -17.26 2.71 8.00
N ASP A 49 -17.75 1.54 8.35
CA ASP A 49 -17.83 1.07 9.74
C ASP A 49 -16.48 0.52 10.24
N TRP A 50 -15.41 1.35 10.17
CA TRP A 50 -14.08 0.98 10.63
C TRP A 50 -14.03 0.63 12.12
N ALA A 51 -14.83 1.31 12.96
CA ALA A 51 -14.88 1.04 14.39
C ALA A 51 -15.54 -0.32 14.68
N GLY A 52 -16.68 -0.61 14.05
CA GLY A 52 -17.31 -1.91 14.15
C GLY A 52 -16.43 -3.04 13.54
N ALA A 53 -15.57 -2.73 12.58
CA ALA A 53 -14.58 -3.71 12.09
C ALA A 53 -13.52 -4.07 13.15
N LEU A 54 -13.12 -3.10 14.00
CA LEU A 54 -12.26 -3.38 15.16
C LEU A 54 -12.98 -4.21 16.23
N ASP A 55 -14.25 -3.92 16.50
CA ASP A 55 -15.05 -4.69 17.44
C ASP A 55 -15.25 -6.14 16.95
N ARG A 56 -15.50 -6.34 15.66
CA ARG A 56 -15.54 -7.69 15.04
C ARG A 56 -14.20 -8.41 15.18
N LEU A 57 -13.08 -7.73 14.89
CA LEU A 57 -11.75 -8.30 15.05
C LEU A 57 -11.49 -8.74 16.49
N ALA A 58 -11.84 -7.92 17.49
CA ALA A 58 -11.66 -8.20 18.91
C ALA A 58 -12.45 -9.43 19.37
N THR A 59 -13.57 -9.75 18.72
CA THR A 59 -14.40 -10.92 19.01
C THR A 59 -14.09 -12.14 18.14
N GLY A 60 -12.96 -12.11 17.38
CA GLY A 60 -12.55 -13.23 16.51
C GLY A 60 -13.31 -13.30 15.18
N GLY A 61 -14.04 -12.25 14.81
CA GLY A 61 -14.72 -12.14 13.52
C GLY A 61 -13.79 -11.75 12.36
N GLU A 62 -14.40 -11.34 11.26
CA GLU A 62 -13.70 -10.99 10.02
C GLU A 62 -12.77 -9.78 10.22
N PRO A 63 -11.48 -9.90 9.86
CA PRO A 63 -10.53 -8.79 9.97
C PRO A 63 -10.88 -7.63 9.02
N PRO A 64 -10.53 -6.38 9.39
CA PRO A 64 -10.77 -5.21 8.54
C PRO A 64 -10.03 -5.33 7.19
N LEU A 65 -10.64 -4.76 6.14
CA LEU A 65 -9.98 -4.60 4.84
C LEU A 65 -8.98 -3.44 4.94
N VAL A 66 -7.72 -3.72 4.60
CA VAL A 66 -6.63 -2.73 4.71
C VAL A 66 -5.88 -2.58 3.39
N ARG A 67 -5.72 -1.33 2.95
CA ARG A 67 -4.94 -0.97 1.76
C ARG A 67 -3.72 -0.12 2.16
N PRO A 68 -2.49 -0.65 2.20
CA PRO A 68 -1.28 0.17 2.15
C PRO A 68 -1.12 0.73 0.74
N HIS A 69 -1.38 2.04 0.56
CA HIS A 69 -1.26 2.76 -0.69
C HIS A 69 0.01 3.63 -0.66
N SER A 70 0.98 3.34 -1.54
CA SER A 70 2.16 4.19 -1.70
C SER A 70 1.79 5.41 -2.52
N GLU A 71 2.12 6.59 -2.03
CA GLU A 71 1.90 7.88 -2.68
C GLU A 71 2.33 7.86 -4.16
N CYS A 72 1.50 8.45 -5.00
CA CYS A 72 1.80 8.71 -6.40
C CYS A 72 1.17 10.06 -6.77
N LEU A 73 1.87 11.17 -6.48
CA LEU A 73 1.34 12.52 -6.66
C LEU A 73 0.76 12.74 -8.06
N THR A 74 1.49 12.28 -9.09
CA THR A 74 1.03 12.44 -10.48
C THR A 74 -0.22 11.64 -10.79
N GLY A 75 -0.37 10.43 -10.26
CA GLY A 75 -1.54 9.58 -10.47
C GLY A 75 -2.70 9.92 -9.54
N ASP A 76 -2.42 10.12 -8.24
CA ASP A 76 -3.45 10.30 -7.22
C ASP A 76 -4.10 11.70 -7.30
N VAL A 77 -3.33 12.74 -7.67
CA VAL A 77 -3.77 14.15 -7.67
C VAL A 77 -3.96 14.70 -9.09
N PHE A 78 -2.99 14.49 -9.99
CA PHE A 78 -3.01 15.11 -11.33
C PHE A 78 -3.63 14.21 -12.41
N GLY A 79 -4.09 13.00 -12.08
CA GLY A 79 -4.75 12.11 -13.02
C GLY A 79 -3.83 11.58 -14.13
N SER A 80 -2.53 11.40 -13.84
CA SER A 80 -1.57 10.86 -14.80
C SER A 80 -2.03 9.52 -15.37
N GLN A 81 -2.00 9.39 -16.67
CA GLN A 81 -2.32 8.17 -17.41
C GLN A 81 -1.15 7.18 -17.51
N ARG A 82 0.05 7.53 -16.98
CA ARG A 82 1.24 6.66 -16.99
C ARG A 82 1.17 5.52 -15.97
N CYS A 83 0.18 5.51 -15.08
CA CYS A 83 -0.05 4.47 -14.09
C CYS A 83 -1.53 4.31 -13.76
N ASP A 84 -1.87 3.29 -12.98
CA ASP A 84 -3.22 3.02 -12.49
C ASP A 84 -3.43 3.43 -11.01
N CYS A 85 -2.54 4.29 -10.45
CA CYS A 85 -2.55 4.62 -9.02
C CYS A 85 -3.82 5.36 -8.59
N GLY A 86 -4.21 6.43 -9.28
CA GLY A 86 -5.41 7.19 -8.97
C GLY A 86 -6.69 6.34 -8.99
N PRO A 87 -6.99 5.62 -10.08
CA PRO A 87 -8.11 4.68 -10.12
C PRO A 87 -8.06 3.61 -9.02
N GLN A 88 -6.89 3.05 -8.69
CA GLN A 88 -6.73 2.10 -7.59
C GLN A 88 -6.97 2.74 -6.21
N LEU A 89 -6.56 3.98 -6.00
CA LEU A 89 -6.85 4.74 -4.79
C LEU A 89 -8.36 4.91 -4.63
N ARG A 90 -9.03 5.34 -5.71
CA ARG A 90 -10.47 5.53 -5.74
C ARG A 90 -11.25 4.24 -5.47
N GLU A 91 -10.86 3.13 -6.13
CA GLU A 91 -11.41 1.79 -5.87
C GLU A 91 -11.24 1.38 -4.40
N ALA A 92 -10.03 1.55 -3.85
CA ALA A 92 -9.73 1.17 -2.48
C ALA A 92 -10.60 1.93 -1.47
N VAL A 93 -10.78 3.24 -1.65
CA VAL A 93 -11.66 4.04 -0.79
C VAL A 93 -13.09 3.51 -0.80
N GLN A 94 -13.63 3.18 -1.96
CA GLN A 94 -14.98 2.65 -2.07
C GLN A 94 -15.11 1.27 -1.41
N ARG A 95 -14.25 0.33 -1.77
CA ARG A 95 -14.31 -1.06 -1.24
C ARG A 95 -14.14 -1.11 0.27
N ILE A 96 -13.25 -0.28 0.83
CA ILE A 96 -13.06 -0.20 2.26
C ILE A 96 -14.26 0.49 2.94
N ALA A 97 -14.84 1.52 2.32
CA ALA A 97 -16.04 2.15 2.86
C ALA A 97 -17.25 1.21 2.93
N GLU A 98 -17.36 0.27 1.98
CA GLU A 98 -18.44 -0.74 1.94
C GLU A 98 -18.28 -1.82 3.01
N THR A 99 -17.04 -2.19 3.37
CA THR A 99 -16.77 -3.31 4.29
C THR A 99 -16.34 -2.89 5.70
N GLY A 100 -15.87 -1.66 5.86
CA GLY A 100 -15.19 -1.16 7.06
C GLY A 100 -13.73 -1.56 7.10
N GLY A 101 -12.85 -0.58 7.39
CA GLY A 101 -11.42 -0.83 7.46
C GLY A 101 -10.56 0.41 7.29
N PHE A 102 -9.33 0.24 6.77
CA PHE A 102 -8.34 1.31 6.74
C PHE A 102 -7.60 1.40 5.41
N LEU A 103 -7.45 2.63 4.90
CA LEU A 103 -6.48 2.97 3.87
C LEU A 103 -5.28 3.63 4.56
N LEU A 104 -4.08 3.06 4.39
CA LEU A 104 -2.83 3.64 4.86
C LEU A 104 -2.16 4.35 3.69
N TYR A 105 -2.16 5.68 3.71
CA TYR A 105 -1.52 6.50 2.67
C TYR A 105 -0.06 6.74 3.07
N LEU A 106 0.85 6.08 2.35
CA LEU A 106 2.26 6.04 2.69
C LEU A 106 3.05 7.02 1.81
N ARG A 107 3.79 7.92 2.45
CA ARG A 107 4.63 8.95 1.80
C ARG A 107 5.92 8.33 1.25
N GLN A 108 5.78 7.39 0.31
CA GLN A 108 6.89 6.67 -0.35
C GLN A 108 6.72 6.69 -1.88
N GLU A 109 6.81 7.92 -2.43
CA GLU A 109 6.69 8.23 -3.85
C GLU A 109 7.72 7.47 -4.70
N GLY A 110 7.36 7.14 -5.93
CA GLY A 110 8.30 6.54 -6.89
C GLY A 110 8.86 5.19 -6.46
N ARG A 111 8.09 4.37 -5.71
CA ARG A 111 8.58 3.12 -5.08
C ARG A 111 9.69 3.35 -4.04
N GLY A 112 9.64 4.48 -3.33
CA GLY A 112 10.61 4.85 -2.31
C GLY A 112 11.70 5.80 -2.77
N ILE A 113 11.95 5.94 -4.08
CA ILE A 113 13.04 6.78 -4.62
C ILE A 113 12.74 8.28 -4.62
N GLY A 114 11.47 8.66 -4.41
CA GLY A 114 11.01 10.05 -4.36
C GLY A 114 10.50 10.59 -5.69
N LEU A 115 9.85 11.78 -5.63
CA LEU A 115 9.14 12.38 -6.77
C LEU A 115 10.11 12.77 -7.92
N TYR A 116 11.21 13.42 -7.61
CA TYR A 116 12.12 13.92 -8.66
C TYR A 116 12.81 12.77 -9.38
N ALA A 117 13.34 11.79 -8.65
CA ALA A 117 13.93 10.60 -9.26
C ALA A 117 12.91 9.81 -10.09
N LYS A 118 11.62 9.79 -9.69
CA LYS A 118 10.54 9.24 -10.52
C LYS A 118 10.34 10.00 -11.83
N LEU A 119 10.45 11.33 -11.81
CA LEU A 119 10.34 12.14 -13.04
C LEU A 119 11.55 11.91 -13.96
N ASP A 120 12.76 11.77 -13.39
CA ASP A 120 13.96 11.38 -14.14
C ASP A 120 13.78 9.98 -14.75
N ALA A 121 13.22 9.03 -14.00
CA ALA A 121 12.88 7.70 -14.52
C ALA A 121 11.88 7.77 -15.68
N TYR A 122 10.92 8.69 -15.66
CA TYR A 122 10.00 8.89 -16.78
C TYR A 122 10.73 9.31 -18.07
N ALA A 123 11.74 10.19 -17.97
CA ALA A 123 12.56 10.57 -19.13
C ALA A 123 13.32 9.36 -19.71
N LEU A 124 13.83 8.47 -18.86
CA LEU A 124 14.47 7.23 -19.28
C LEU A 124 13.49 6.22 -19.90
N GLN A 125 12.26 6.16 -19.40
CA GLN A 125 11.19 5.34 -19.98
C GLN A 125 10.80 5.86 -21.38
N ASP A 126 10.73 7.17 -21.58
CA ASP A 126 10.50 7.77 -22.90
C ASP A 126 11.63 7.44 -23.88
N ALA A 127 12.83 7.14 -23.39
CA ALA A 127 13.96 6.62 -24.16
C ALA A 127 13.97 5.09 -24.34
N GLY A 128 12.92 4.36 -23.87
CA GLY A 128 12.70 2.94 -24.12
C GLY A 128 13.06 1.99 -22.97
N LEU A 129 13.43 2.48 -21.78
CA LEU A 129 13.62 1.61 -20.62
C LEU A 129 12.28 1.27 -19.95
N ASP A 130 12.19 0.08 -19.34
CA ASP A 130 11.06 -0.20 -18.45
C ASP A 130 11.22 0.49 -17.08
N THR A 131 10.17 0.47 -16.24
CA THR A 131 10.15 1.15 -14.93
C THR A 131 11.28 0.69 -14.00
N TYR A 132 11.64 -0.60 -14.02
CA TYR A 132 12.66 -1.16 -13.14
C TYR A 132 14.05 -0.84 -13.65
N GLN A 133 14.27 -0.98 -14.98
CA GLN A 133 15.51 -0.62 -15.65
C GLN A 133 15.82 0.87 -15.48
N ALA A 134 14.82 1.74 -15.56
CA ALA A 134 14.98 3.18 -15.34
C ALA A 134 15.47 3.47 -13.91
N ASN A 135 14.89 2.82 -12.89
CA ASN A 135 15.34 3.00 -11.50
C ASN A 135 16.80 2.53 -11.32
N VAL A 136 17.15 1.37 -11.88
CA VAL A 136 18.54 0.85 -11.81
C VAL A 136 19.53 1.77 -12.54
N ALA A 137 19.14 2.31 -13.69
CA ALA A 137 19.98 3.27 -14.44
C ALA A 137 20.24 4.57 -13.66
N LEU A 138 19.33 4.96 -12.76
CA LEU A 138 19.50 6.07 -11.82
C LEU A 138 20.31 5.71 -10.56
N GLY A 139 20.87 4.50 -10.48
CA GLY A 139 21.60 4.01 -9.30
C GLY A 139 20.69 3.71 -8.10
N ARG A 140 19.41 3.46 -8.34
CA ARG A 140 18.42 3.13 -7.31
C ARG A 140 18.08 1.64 -7.34
N GLY A 141 17.48 1.15 -6.21
CA GLY A 141 16.88 -0.17 -6.19
C GLY A 141 15.67 -0.26 -7.13
N GLU A 142 15.35 -1.45 -7.58
CA GLU A 142 14.15 -1.70 -8.38
C GLU A 142 12.87 -1.32 -7.62
N ASP A 143 12.86 -1.54 -6.31
CA ASP A 143 11.75 -1.24 -5.40
C ASP A 143 12.31 -1.03 -3.98
N GLU A 144 12.31 0.22 -3.52
CA GLU A 144 12.86 0.64 -2.22
C GLU A 144 11.75 0.87 -1.17
N ARG A 145 10.53 0.37 -1.43
CA ARG A 145 9.43 0.52 -0.47
C ARG A 145 9.67 -0.31 0.77
N ASP A 146 9.42 0.30 1.92
CA ASP A 146 9.42 -0.30 3.24
C ASP A 146 8.05 -0.18 3.88
N TYR A 147 7.57 -1.24 4.52
CA TYR A 147 6.25 -1.26 5.15
C TYR A 147 6.32 -1.27 6.68
N THR A 148 7.48 -0.97 7.27
CA THR A 148 7.67 -0.89 8.72
C THR A 148 6.76 0.18 9.35
N ALA A 149 6.69 1.38 8.73
CA ALA A 149 5.77 2.42 9.19
C ALA A 149 4.30 1.97 9.10
N ALA A 150 3.91 1.22 8.05
CA ALA A 150 2.56 0.68 7.94
C ALA A 150 2.23 -0.33 9.06
N ALA A 151 3.17 -1.21 9.41
CA ALA A 151 3.01 -2.14 10.53
C ALA A 151 2.90 -1.41 11.87
N GLN A 152 3.71 -0.34 12.10
CA GLN A 152 3.57 0.51 13.28
C GLN A 152 2.19 1.20 13.35
N MET A 153 1.70 1.73 12.22
CA MET A 153 0.37 2.35 12.14
C MET A 153 -0.72 1.35 12.50
N LEU A 154 -0.68 0.13 11.94
CA LEU A 154 -1.63 -0.95 12.26
C LEU A 154 -1.58 -1.34 13.74
N SER A 155 -0.39 -1.52 14.30
CA SER A 155 -0.20 -1.80 15.72
C SER A 155 -0.80 -0.70 16.59
N THR A 156 -0.54 0.58 16.25
CA THR A 156 -1.07 1.76 16.97
C THR A 156 -2.59 1.85 16.89
N LEU A 157 -3.21 1.40 15.79
CA LEU A 157 -4.65 1.35 15.60
C LEU A 157 -5.31 0.12 16.24
N GLY A 158 -4.54 -0.82 16.81
CA GLY A 158 -5.06 -2.06 17.36
C GLY A 158 -5.50 -3.08 16.30
N VAL A 159 -4.83 -3.10 15.14
CA VAL A 159 -5.17 -3.95 13.99
C VAL A 159 -4.04 -4.97 13.71
N PRO A 160 -3.89 -6.02 14.56
CA PRO A 160 -2.84 -7.03 14.38
C PRO A 160 -3.10 -8.00 13.22
N ARG A 161 -4.36 -8.11 12.76
CA ARG A 161 -4.80 -9.04 11.71
C ARG A 161 -5.63 -8.31 10.67
N ILE A 162 -5.35 -8.56 9.38
CA ILE A 162 -5.94 -7.82 8.26
C ILE A 162 -6.35 -8.72 7.09
N ARG A 163 -7.29 -8.23 6.28
CA ARG A 163 -7.46 -8.62 4.87
C ARG A 163 -6.74 -7.58 4.04
N LEU A 164 -5.70 -7.99 3.32
CA LEU A 164 -4.81 -7.07 2.61
C LEU A 164 -5.32 -6.80 1.19
N LEU A 165 -5.80 -5.60 0.90
CA LEU A 165 -6.18 -5.17 -0.45
C LEU A 165 -4.93 -4.82 -1.26
N SER A 166 -4.35 -5.80 -1.94
CA SER A 166 -3.14 -5.64 -2.76
C SER A 166 -2.94 -6.81 -3.71
N SER A 167 -2.51 -6.53 -4.94
CA SER A 167 -2.02 -7.53 -5.90
C SER A 167 -0.49 -7.68 -5.86
N ASN A 168 0.22 -7.00 -4.94
CA ASN A 168 1.66 -7.14 -4.78
C ASN A 168 1.96 -8.15 -3.67
N PRO A 169 2.55 -9.32 -3.98
CA PRO A 169 2.86 -10.35 -2.98
C PRO A 169 3.92 -9.88 -1.96
N ASP A 170 4.87 -9.04 -2.37
CA ASP A 170 5.92 -8.53 -1.48
C ASP A 170 5.35 -7.73 -0.29
N LYS A 171 4.23 -7.02 -0.47
CA LYS A 171 3.55 -6.34 0.65
C LYS A 171 3.09 -7.31 1.73
N ALA A 172 2.52 -8.45 1.32
CA ALA A 172 2.07 -9.46 2.27
C ALA A 172 3.26 -10.06 3.03
N VAL A 173 4.34 -10.37 2.32
CA VAL A 173 5.56 -10.94 2.90
C VAL A 173 6.20 -9.97 3.90
N GLN A 174 6.37 -8.69 3.54
CA GLN A 174 6.95 -7.69 4.43
C GLN A 174 6.08 -7.47 5.68
N LEU A 175 4.77 -7.29 5.52
CA LEU A 175 3.85 -7.10 6.66
C LEU A 175 3.84 -8.30 7.60
N ALA A 176 3.86 -9.53 7.06
CA ALA A 176 3.93 -10.74 7.87
C ALA A 176 5.23 -10.83 8.67
N ARG A 177 6.38 -10.51 8.05
CA ARG A 177 7.69 -10.43 8.75
C ARG A 177 7.70 -9.38 9.87
N LEU A 178 6.92 -8.31 9.72
CA LEU A 178 6.77 -7.25 10.70
C LEU A 178 5.69 -7.54 11.76
N GLY A 179 5.15 -8.77 11.78
CA GLY A 179 4.22 -9.24 12.81
C GLY A 179 2.75 -8.95 12.55
N VAL A 180 2.39 -8.50 11.33
CA VAL A 180 0.98 -8.33 10.93
C VAL A 180 0.45 -9.65 10.36
N ASP A 181 -0.61 -10.20 10.94
CA ASP A 181 -1.28 -11.39 10.42
C ASP A 181 -2.11 -11.04 9.17
N VAL A 182 -1.65 -11.47 8.00
CA VAL A 182 -2.35 -11.30 6.71
C VAL A 182 -3.25 -12.51 6.49
N ALA A 183 -4.50 -12.43 6.98
CA ALA A 183 -5.47 -13.52 6.88
C ALA A 183 -5.90 -13.84 5.45
N GLU A 184 -5.93 -12.81 4.59
CA GLU A 184 -6.34 -12.93 3.19
C GLU A 184 -5.67 -11.83 2.36
N GLN A 185 -5.24 -12.15 1.14
CA GLN A 185 -4.82 -11.17 0.15
C GLN A 185 -5.93 -10.98 -0.90
N VAL A 186 -6.57 -9.80 -0.87
CA VAL A 186 -7.65 -9.42 -1.78
C VAL A 186 -7.05 -8.63 -2.94
N PRO A 187 -7.20 -9.06 -4.20
CA PRO A 187 -6.60 -8.37 -5.34
C PRO A 187 -7.26 -7.01 -5.60
N THR A 188 -6.47 -6.05 -6.08
CA THR A 188 -6.95 -4.80 -6.68
C THR A 188 -7.29 -5.01 -8.15
N SER A 189 -8.23 -4.21 -8.67
CA SER A 189 -8.49 -4.15 -10.10
C SER A 189 -7.30 -3.57 -10.87
N VAL A 190 -7.25 -3.87 -12.17
CA VAL A 190 -6.27 -3.32 -13.11
C VAL A 190 -7.00 -2.33 -14.01
N PHE A 191 -6.49 -1.10 -14.05
CA PHE A 191 -7.07 -0.02 -14.85
C PHE A 191 -6.15 0.27 -16.04
N LEU A 192 -6.41 -0.44 -17.14
CA LEU A 192 -5.61 -0.35 -18.37
C LEU A 192 -5.96 0.92 -19.16
N SER A 193 -4.93 1.62 -19.61
CA SER A 193 -5.02 2.70 -20.60
C SER A 193 -3.90 2.52 -21.64
N PRO A 194 -4.01 3.16 -22.84
CA PRO A 194 -2.91 3.10 -23.81
C PRO A 194 -1.58 3.64 -23.26
N ALA A 195 -1.64 4.60 -22.34
CA ALA A 195 -0.44 5.26 -21.79
C ALA A 195 0.22 4.48 -20.63
N ASN A 196 -0.45 3.47 -20.04
CA ASN A 196 0.11 2.67 -18.93
C ASN A 196 0.32 1.19 -19.27
N ALA A 197 0.11 0.79 -20.52
CA ALA A 197 0.19 -0.62 -20.92
C ALA A 197 1.56 -1.24 -20.59
N ASP A 198 2.65 -0.56 -20.94
CA ASP A 198 4.02 -1.03 -20.69
C ASP A 198 4.34 -1.07 -19.18
N TYR A 199 3.89 -0.07 -18.42
CA TYR A 199 4.01 -0.05 -16.96
C TYR A 199 3.30 -1.24 -16.30
N LEU A 200 2.08 -1.53 -16.74
CA LEU A 200 1.30 -2.65 -16.21
C LEU A 200 1.86 -4.01 -16.62
N ALA A 201 2.40 -4.11 -17.84
CA ALA A 201 3.08 -5.32 -18.32
C ALA A 201 4.34 -5.61 -17.48
N ALA A 202 5.18 -4.62 -17.22
CA ALA A 202 6.37 -4.75 -16.37
C ALA A 202 5.99 -5.15 -14.94
N LYS A 203 4.93 -4.56 -14.38
CA LYS A 203 4.39 -4.88 -13.04
C LYS A 203 3.88 -6.32 -12.96
N ALA A 204 3.16 -6.79 -13.97
CA ALA A 204 2.65 -8.16 -14.05
C ALA A 204 3.78 -9.19 -14.17
N ALA A 205 4.77 -8.95 -15.03
CA ALA A 205 5.94 -9.82 -15.20
C ALA A 205 6.73 -9.99 -13.90
N LYS A 206 6.92 -8.89 -13.14
CA LYS A 206 7.61 -8.96 -11.84
C LYS A 206 6.80 -9.73 -10.80
N ALA A 207 5.47 -9.55 -10.75
CA ALA A 207 4.61 -10.29 -9.83
C ALA A 207 4.63 -11.79 -10.12
N ALA A 208 4.60 -12.19 -11.38
CA ALA A 208 4.72 -13.59 -11.81
C ALA A 208 6.06 -14.20 -11.37
N LYS A 209 7.18 -13.51 -11.62
CA LYS A 209 8.51 -13.96 -11.20
C LYS A 209 8.63 -14.11 -9.67
N ALA A 210 8.04 -13.18 -8.89
CA ALA A 210 8.03 -13.28 -7.45
C ALA A 210 7.22 -14.49 -6.96
N ALA A 211 6.09 -14.79 -7.59
CA ALA A 211 5.28 -15.97 -7.28
C ALA A 211 6.02 -17.28 -7.57
N GLU A 212 6.75 -17.36 -8.68
CA GLU A 212 7.60 -18.53 -9.03
C GLU A 212 8.70 -18.77 -7.98
N VAL A 213 9.36 -17.70 -7.50
CA VAL A 213 10.40 -17.78 -6.46
C VAL A 213 9.81 -18.29 -5.13
N VAL A 214 8.62 -17.83 -4.76
CA VAL A 214 7.93 -18.31 -3.54
C VAL A 214 7.51 -19.76 -3.67
N ALA A 215 7.01 -20.17 -4.84
CA ALA A 215 6.61 -21.56 -5.10
C ALA A 215 7.80 -22.52 -5.18
N ALA A 216 8.98 -22.05 -5.57
CA ALA A 216 10.21 -22.84 -5.68
C ALA A 216 11.02 -22.88 -4.36
N ALA A 217 10.65 -22.09 -3.33
CA ALA A 217 11.32 -22.15 -2.03
C ALA A 217 10.92 -23.45 -1.31
N PRO A 218 11.90 -24.32 -0.94
CA PRO A 218 11.59 -25.51 -0.17
C PRO A 218 11.04 -25.12 1.20
N ASP A 219 10.03 -25.87 1.68
CA ASP A 219 9.55 -25.78 3.07
C ASP A 219 10.74 -25.87 4.02
N LEU A 220 11.17 -24.74 4.56
CA LEU A 220 12.15 -24.73 5.65
C LEU A 220 11.45 -25.31 6.88
N PRO A 221 12.00 -26.38 7.49
CA PRO A 221 11.41 -26.95 8.70
C PRO A 221 11.38 -25.89 9.79
N VAL A 222 10.20 -25.66 10.35
CA VAL A 222 10.01 -24.87 11.56
C VAL A 222 10.54 -25.73 12.71
N ASP A 223 11.79 -25.48 13.13
CA ASP A 223 12.32 -26.10 14.36
C ASP A 223 11.43 -25.68 15.55
N LYS A 224 10.98 -26.71 16.25
CA LYS A 224 10.07 -26.64 17.40
C LYS A 224 10.78 -26.09 18.63
#